data_154c0c14ddee10ed5d0cd459d18e440a
#
_entry.id   154c0c14ddee10ed5d0cd459d18e440a
#
_cell.length_a   1.000
_cell.length_b   1.000
_cell.length_c   1.000
_cell.angle_alpha   90.00
_cell.angle_beta   90.00
_cell.angle_gamma   90.00
#
_symmetry.space_group_name_H-M   'P 1'
#
loop_
_entity.id
_entity.type
_entity.pdbx_description
1 polymer ?
#
loop_
_entity_poly.entity_id
_entity_poly.type
_entity_poly.pdbx_seq_one_letter_code
_entity_poly.pdbx_strand_id
1 'polypeptide(L)'
;MTATNRSRLASSSWSRATAGLLTRDHRLEVPLDRSGAGDRLPDGAATITVYAREICLAESVTAVDPLARPPLVFLQGGPGCEAPRPSADAGLGWLGALLERHRVFLVDQRGTGLSTPIDRPDAGGGPAATARLLTHVRADEIVEDCEDLRRALGIERWSLLGQSFGGFCVTRYLSAHPESVETAFLTGGLPAIGRSIDEVYALTYAAMRDRCEEFYTRYPGDRERMAALMEAAGRGQVRTCRGDAVGPERLRGLGAMLGVSGGMDRLHHLLERDPQSGAFRCDLPEALPFGGRNPLYAVVHESCWA
;
A
#
# COMPACT_ATOMS: atom_id res chain seq x y z
N MET A 1 24.68 -12.79 16.76
CA MET A 1 24.11 -11.44 16.54
C MET A 1 25.27 -10.49 16.33
N THR A 2 25.50 -10.05 15.12
CA THR A 2 26.59 -9.11 14.82
C THR A 2 26.20 -7.72 15.33
N ALA A 3 27.10 -7.07 16.05
CA ALA A 3 26.95 -5.73 16.64
C ALA A 3 26.54 -4.63 15.62
N THR A 4 26.68 -4.91 14.35
CA THR A 4 26.49 -3.99 13.22
C THR A 4 25.02 -3.61 12.98
N ASN A 5 24.04 -4.46 13.30
CA ASN A 5 22.62 -4.16 13.05
C ASN A 5 21.96 -3.31 14.14
N ARG A 6 22.45 -3.36 15.40
CA ARG A 6 21.92 -2.53 16.48
C ARG A 6 22.29 -1.05 16.36
N SER A 7 23.41 -0.73 15.74
CA SER A 7 23.87 0.65 15.57
C SER A 7 23.06 1.47 14.54
N ARG A 8 22.22 0.79 13.74
CA ARG A 8 21.39 1.40 12.69
C ARG A 8 19.93 1.61 13.10
N LEU A 9 19.54 1.14 14.29
CA LEU A 9 18.17 1.24 14.80
C LEU A 9 18.09 2.39 15.83
N ALA A 10 17.22 3.35 15.56
CA ALA A 10 16.78 4.37 16.51
C ALA A 10 15.35 4.07 16.97
N SER A 11 15.13 4.00 18.27
CA SER A 11 13.81 3.80 18.85
C SER A 11 13.45 4.95 19.80
N SER A 12 12.21 5.47 19.70
CA SER A 12 11.71 6.46 20.66
C SER A 12 11.40 5.82 22.03
N SER A 13 11.16 6.65 23.02
CA SER A 13 10.50 6.21 24.25
C SER A 13 9.03 5.87 23.96
N TRP A 14 8.42 5.05 24.83
CA TRP A 14 6.99 4.83 24.81
C TRP A 14 6.23 6.12 25.12
N SER A 15 5.19 6.39 24.37
CA SER A 15 4.32 7.54 24.55
C SER A 15 2.85 7.12 24.53
N ARG A 16 2.00 7.82 25.30
CA ARG A 16 0.56 7.63 25.22
C ARG A 16 0.04 8.22 23.93
N ALA A 17 -0.77 7.45 23.24
CA ALA A 17 -1.46 7.84 22.03
C ALA A 17 -2.99 7.79 22.23
N THR A 18 -3.74 8.07 21.18
CA THR A 18 -5.20 8.01 21.16
C THR A 18 -5.74 6.63 21.57
N ALA A 19 -6.99 6.56 21.99
CA ALA A 19 -7.73 5.32 22.27
C ALA A 19 -7.08 4.38 23.30
N GLY A 20 -6.37 4.91 24.31
CA GLY A 20 -5.73 4.09 25.34
C GLY A 20 -4.54 3.27 24.84
N LEU A 21 -3.93 3.68 23.75
CA LEU A 21 -2.74 3.05 23.18
C LEU A 21 -1.45 3.62 23.76
N LEU A 22 -0.43 2.78 23.83
CA LEU A 22 0.97 3.18 23.90
C LEU A 22 1.62 2.92 22.56
N THR A 23 2.46 3.84 22.12
CA THR A 23 3.21 3.74 20.87
C THR A 23 4.69 3.98 21.09
N ARG A 24 5.50 3.31 20.27
CA ARG A 24 6.93 3.53 20.16
C ARG A 24 7.31 3.48 18.69
N ASP A 25 8.07 4.47 18.25
CA ASP A 25 8.52 4.56 16.86
C ASP A 25 9.93 4.00 16.72
N HIS A 26 10.14 3.25 15.64
CA HIS A 26 11.41 2.69 15.24
C HIS A 26 11.80 3.22 13.86
N ARG A 27 13.07 3.57 13.71
CA ARG A 27 13.67 3.94 12.42
C ARG A 27 14.92 3.11 12.24
N LEU A 28 14.94 2.32 11.19
CA LEU A 28 16.07 1.46 10.85
C LEU A 28 16.67 1.92 9.53
N GLU A 29 17.97 2.14 9.51
CA GLU A 29 18.70 2.38 8.27
C GLU A 29 19.04 1.05 7.60
N VAL A 30 18.62 0.89 6.33
CA VAL A 30 18.83 -0.31 5.53
C VAL A 30 19.41 0.06 4.15
N PRO A 31 20.11 -0.85 3.45
CA PRO A 31 20.54 -0.58 2.08
C PRO A 31 19.33 -0.45 1.14
N LEU A 32 19.40 0.49 0.19
CA LEU A 32 18.44 0.53 -0.91
C LEU A 32 18.57 -0.72 -1.76
N ASP A 33 19.79 -1.02 -2.18
CA ASP A 33 20.16 -2.14 -3.04
C ASP A 33 20.87 -3.23 -2.25
N ARG A 34 20.29 -4.42 -2.16
CA ARG A 34 20.90 -5.60 -1.53
C ARG A 34 21.57 -6.52 -2.54
N SER A 35 21.39 -6.26 -3.85
CA SER A 35 22.01 -7.06 -4.92
C SER A 35 23.53 -6.81 -5.07
N GLY A 36 23.99 -5.64 -4.60
CA GLY A 36 25.38 -5.20 -4.78
C GLY A 36 25.66 -4.52 -6.12
N ALA A 37 24.64 -4.24 -6.92
CA ALA A 37 24.77 -3.48 -8.18
C ALA A 37 25.16 -2.00 -7.95
N GLY A 38 24.98 -1.50 -6.72
CA GLY A 38 25.36 -0.16 -6.32
C GLY A 38 24.34 0.91 -6.71
N ASP A 39 23.09 0.50 -6.89
CA ASP A 39 21.99 1.42 -7.18
C ASP A 39 21.75 2.40 -6.03
N ARG A 40 21.32 3.61 -6.38
CA ARG A 40 21.13 4.73 -5.46
C ARG A 40 19.82 5.45 -5.74
N LEU A 41 19.31 6.14 -4.72
CA LEU A 41 18.23 7.11 -4.91
C LEU A 41 18.68 8.26 -5.82
N PRO A 42 17.73 9.04 -6.39
CA PRO A 42 18.04 10.21 -7.23
C PRO A 42 18.96 11.26 -6.57
N ASP A 43 18.93 11.36 -5.25
CA ASP A 43 19.82 12.24 -4.46
C ASP A 43 21.20 11.64 -4.17
N GLY A 44 21.47 10.43 -4.65
CA GLY A 44 22.72 9.71 -4.46
C GLY A 44 22.79 8.83 -3.21
N ALA A 45 21.75 8.78 -2.38
CA ALA A 45 21.76 7.96 -1.18
C ALA A 45 21.76 6.46 -1.51
N ALA A 46 22.64 5.70 -0.83
CA ALA A 46 22.73 4.23 -0.94
C ALA A 46 21.90 3.50 0.13
N THR A 47 21.45 4.21 1.14
CA THR A 47 20.63 3.70 2.25
C THR A 47 19.31 4.44 2.32
N ILE A 48 18.32 3.77 2.88
CA ILE A 48 16.99 4.29 3.16
C ILE A 48 16.64 4.04 4.63
N THR A 49 15.72 4.83 5.15
CA THR A 49 15.13 4.58 6.47
C THR A 49 13.85 3.78 6.30
N VAL A 50 13.72 2.68 7.05
CA VAL A 50 12.46 1.96 7.24
C VAL A 50 11.88 2.35 8.58
N TYR A 51 10.61 2.75 8.58
CA TYR A 51 9.87 3.15 9.76
C TYR A 51 8.88 2.08 10.18
N ALA A 52 8.80 1.84 11.48
CA ALA A 52 7.77 1.01 12.09
C ALA A 52 7.23 1.65 13.35
N ARG A 53 5.92 1.61 13.54
CA ARG A 53 5.27 1.98 14.81
C ARG A 53 4.86 0.72 15.56
N GLU A 54 5.45 0.53 16.73
CA GLU A 54 5.05 -0.50 17.67
C GLU A 54 3.92 0.02 18.54
N ILE A 55 2.87 -0.78 18.71
CA ILE A 55 1.65 -0.41 19.44
C ILE A 55 1.28 -1.50 20.44
N CYS A 56 0.87 -1.11 21.64
CA CYS A 56 0.24 -1.96 22.62
C CYS A 56 -0.86 -1.22 23.41
N LEU A 57 -1.71 -1.95 24.12
CA LEU A 57 -2.71 -1.33 25.00
C LEU A 57 -2.04 -0.77 26.26
N ALA A 58 -2.42 0.44 26.68
CA ALA A 58 -1.87 1.09 27.86
C ALA A 58 -2.13 0.32 29.16
N GLU A 59 -3.26 -0.35 29.25
CA GLU A 59 -3.63 -1.20 30.41
C GLU A 59 -2.71 -2.41 30.57
N SER A 60 -2.10 -2.85 29.46
CA SER A 60 -1.13 -3.95 29.48
C SER A 60 0.17 -3.61 30.20
N VAL A 61 0.48 -2.31 30.34
CA VAL A 61 1.76 -1.81 30.89
C VAL A 61 1.75 -1.75 32.42
N THR A 62 0.57 -1.66 33.02
CA THR A 62 0.45 -1.61 34.49
C THR A 62 0.46 -2.98 35.15
N ALA A 63 0.16 -4.04 34.42
CA ALA A 63 0.04 -5.40 34.95
C ALA A 63 1.11 -6.38 34.44
N VAL A 64 1.65 -6.16 33.23
CA VAL A 64 2.65 -7.03 32.58
C VAL A 64 3.55 -6.15 31.72
N ASP A 65 4.84 -6.48 31.65
CA ASP A 65 5.77 -5.84 30.73
C ASP A 65 5.16 -5.81 29.31
N PRO A 66 5.03 -4.63 28.66
CA PRO A 66 4.51 -4.54 27.29
C PRO A 66 5.26 -5.43 26.30
N LEU A 67 6.52 -5.70 26.59
CA LEU A 67 7.38 -6.58 25.78
C LEU A 67 7.06 -8.07 25.98
N ALA A 68 6.29 -8.44 26.99
CA ALA A 68 5.91 -9.83 27.24
C ALA A 68 4.87 -10.35 26.25
N ARG A 69 4.11 -9.45 25.58
CA ARG A 69 3.18 -9.88 24.53
C ARG A 69 3.94 -10.27 23.25
N PRO A 70 3.55 -11.38 22.61
CA PRO A 70 4.18 -11.81 21.36
C PRO A 70 4.09 -10.73 20.28
N PRO A 71 5.17 -10.48 19.53
CA PRO A 71 5.17 -9.48 18.48
C PRO A 71 4.42 -9.97 17.24
N LEU A 72 3.71 -9.06 16.58
CA LEU A 72 3.07 -9.27 15.29
C LEU A 72 3.40 -8.10 14.37
N VAL A 73 3.85 -8.38 13.15
CA VAL A 73 4.04 -7.36 12.13
C VAL A 73 2.85 -7.34 11.17
N PHE A 74 2.33 -6.15 10.92
CA PHE A 74 1.29 -5.91 9.92
C PHE A 74 1.93 -5.42 8.62
N LEU A 75 1.65 -6.14 7.55
CA LEU A 75 2.09 -5.84 6.18
C LEU A 75 0.90 -5.30 5.39
N GLN A 76 1.00 -4.00 5.06
CA GLN A 76 -0.06 -3.26 4.39
C GLN A 76 -0.22 -3.72 2.93
N GLY A 77 -1.43 -3.56 2.43
CA GLY A 77 -1.76 -3.70 1.01
C GLY A 77 -1.25 -2.55 0.15
N GLY A 78 -1.71 -2.49 -1.03
CA GLY A 78 -1.31 -1.59 -2.09
C GLY A 78 -0.95 -2.42 -3.31
N PRO A 79 0.28 -2.45 -3.78
CA PRO A 79 1.58 -2.02 -3.20
C PRO A 79 1.73 -0.51 -3.06
N GLY A 80 2.79 -0.08 -2.36
CA GLY A 80 3.17 1.34 -2.28
C GLY A 80 2.29 2.18 -1.35
N CYS A 81 1.70 1.56 -0.33
CA CYS A 81 0.95 2.25 0.71
C CYS A 81 1.61 2.07 2.08
N GLU A 82 1.62 3.13 2.87
CA GLU A 82 2.04 3.06 4.27
C GLU A 82 1.01 2.33 5.13
N ALA A 83 1.43 1.84 6.29
CA ALA A 83 0.54 1.22 7.26
C ALA A 83 -0.48 2.23 7.82
N PRO A 84 -1.71 1.77 8.15
CA PRO A 84 -2.74 2.64 8.70
C PRO A 84 -2.32 3.21 10.05
N ARG A 85 -2.84 4.39 10.38
CA ARG A 85 -2.67 5.01 11.69
C ARG A 85 -3.95 4.83 12.50
N PRO A 86 -3.87 4.33 13.73
CA PRO A 86 -5.05 4.18 14.57
C PRO A 86 -5.67 5.55 14.87
N SER A 87 -7.00 5.61 14.86
CA SER A 87 -7.79 6.79 15.21
C SER A 87 -8.79 6.43 16.32
N ALA A 88 -8.98 7.32 17.29
CA ALA A 88 -9.97 7.15 18.34
C ALA A 88 -11.39 7.12 17.80
N ASP A 89 -11.68 7.99 16.83
CA ASP A 89 -13.03 8.17 16.30
C ASP A 89 -13.49 6.99 15.43
N ALA A 90 -12.56 6.37 14.72
CA ALA A 90 -12.83 5.19 13.90
C ALA A 90 -12.89 3.88 14.73
N GLY A 91 -12.54 3.95 16.02
CA GLY A 91 -12.29 2.77 16.83
C GLY A 91 -11.04 1.99 16.39
N LEU A 92 -10.74 0.91 17.08
CA LEU A 92 -9.55 0.11 16.78
C LEU A 92 -9.81 -1.02 15.78
N GLY A 93 -11.08 -1.38 15.54
CA GLY A 93 -11.46 -2.43 14.59
C GLY A 93 -10.62 -3.71 14.72
N TRP A 94 -10.05 -4.18 13.63
CA TRP A 94 -9.19 -5.37 13.57
C TRP A 94 -7.94 -5.24 14.45
N LEU A 95 -7.40 -4.03 14.59
CA LEU A 95 -6.21 -3.77 15.40
C LEU A 95 -6.51 -4.00 16.89
N GLY A 96 -7.70 -3.62 17.36
CA GLY A 96 -8.14 -3.88 18.74
C GLY A 96 -8.09 -5.35 19.11
N ALA A 97 -8.66 -6.20 18.24
CA ALA A 97 -8.65 -7.65 18.43
C ALA A 97 -7.23 -8.24 18.50
N LEU A 98 -6.31 -7.71 17.69
CA LEU A 98 -4.90 -8.13 17.75
C LEU A 98 -4.20 -7.67 19.02
N LEU A 99 -4.46 -6.44 19.46
CA LEU A 99 -3.82 -5.84 20.63
C LEU A 99 -4.21 -6.52 21.95
N GLU A 100 -5.29 -7.28 21.99
CA GLU A 100 -5.63 -8.13 23.15
C GLU A 100 -4.56 -9.19 23.41
N ARG A 101 -3.86 -9.66 22.37
CA ARG A 101 -2.92 -10.79 22.45
C ARG A 101 -1.50 -10.48 22.01
N HIS A 102 -1.33 -9.41 21.22
CA HIS A 102 -0.05 -9.07 20.60
C HIS A 102 0.34 -7.61 20.88
N ARG A 103 1.63 -7.33 20.77
CA ARG A 103 2.13 -6.00 20.43
C ARG A 103 2.30 -5.96 18.92
N VAL A 104 1.82 -4.90 18.27
CA VAL A 104 1.70 -4.84 16.81
C VAL A 104 2.66 -3.82 16.23
N PHE A 105 3.41 -4.24 15.23
CA PHE A 105 4.29 -3.38 14.45
C PHE A 105 3.59 -3.00 13.14
N LEU A 106 3.29 -1.73 12.98
CA LEU A 106 2.79 -1.12 11.75
C LEU A 106 3.98 -0.59 10.95
N VAL A 107 4.39 -1.35 9.95
CA VAL A 107 5.56 -1.02 9.13
C VAL A 107 5.13 -0.19 7.92
N ASP A 108 5.71 0.98 7.75
CA ASP A 108 5.65 1.68 6.48
C ASP A 108 6.65 1.01 5.53
N GLN A 109 6.15 0.39 4.48
CA GLN A 109 6.99 -0.27 3.50
C GLN A 109 7.97 0.73 2.88
N ARG A 110 9.14 0.25 2.43
CA ARG A 110 10.12 1.10 1.75
C ARG A 110 9.48 1.90 0.61
N GLY A 111 9.83 3.16 0.50
CA GLY A 111 9.24 4.09 -0.47
C GLY A 111 7.94 4.74 -0.03
N THR A 112 7.44 4.49 1.20
CA THR A 112 6.12 4.97 1.65
C THR A 112 6.16 5.64 3.02
N GLY A 113 5.17 6.48 3.30
CA GLY A 113 4.87 7.04 4.62
C GLY A 113 6.04 7.74 5.29
N LEU A 114 6.39 7.28 6.51
CA LEU A 114 7.50 7.79 7.31
C LEU A 114 8.81 7.00 7.09
N SER A 115 8.80 5.95 6.27
CA SER A 115 9.99 5.42 5.62
C SER A 115 10.50 6.43 4.59
N THR A 116 11.73 6.27 4.09
CA THR A 116 12.22 7.15 3.02
C THR A 116 11.25 7.11 1.84
N PRO A 117 10.51 8.20 1.53
CA PRO A 117 9.48 8.16 0.52
C PRO A 117 10.07 8.19 -0.89
N ILE A 118 9.39 7.54 -1.84
CA ILE A 118 9.68 7.62 -3.27
C ILE A 118 8.46 8.25 -3.96
N ASP A 119 8.35 9.57 -3.79
CA ASP A 119 7.20 10.34 -4.30
C ASP A 119 7.30 10.61 -5.82
N ARG A 120 8.51 10.54 -6.36
CA ARG A 120 8.80 10.77 -7.78
C ARG A 120 9.75 9.70 -8.30
N PRO A 121 9.27 8.51 -8.60
CA PRO A 121 10.10 7.41 -9.07
C PRO A 121 10.79 7.72 -10.42
N ASP A 122 10.25 8.67 -11.20
CA ASP A 122 10.75 9.13 -12.49
C ASP A 122 11.84 10.21 -12.40
N ALA A 123 12.15 10.73 -11.21
CA ALA A 123 13.07 11.86 -11.04
C ALA A 123 14.56 11.56 -11.32
N GLY A 124 14.92 10.31 -11.51
CA GLY A 124 16.32 9.86 -11.43
C GLY A 124 16.99 9.45 -12.75
N GLY A 125 16.63 9.96 -13.92
CA GLY A 125 17.42 9.68 -15.12
C GLY A 125 16.77 8.81 -16.20
N GLY A 126 15.45 8.94 -16.35
CA GLY A 126 14.70 8.31 -17.42
C GLY A 126 14.22 6.88 -17.14
N PRO A 127 13.50 6.25 -18.09
CA PRO A 127 12.76 5.02 -17.87
C PRO A 127 13.61 3.84 -17.35
N ALA A 128 14.83 3.68 -17.83
CA ALA A 128 15.70 2.60 -17.41
C ALA A 128 16.18 2.75 -15.96
N ALA A 129 16.47 3.97 -15.51
CA ALA A 129 16.82 4.25 -14.12
C ALA A 129 15.61 4.08 -13.20
N THR A 130 14.45 4.54 -13.63
CA THR A 130 13.17 4.32 -12.91
C THR A 130 12.88 2.83 -12.76
N ALA A 131 13.00 2.04 -13.81
CA ALA A 131 12.77 0.60 -13.77
C ALA A 131 13.73 -0.09 -12.77
N ARG A 132 15.01 0.28 -12.74
CA ARG A 132 15.96 -0.24 -11.75
C ARG A 132 15.55 0.14 -10.34
N LEU A 133 15.22 1.41 -10.08
CA LEU A 133 14.77 1.86 -8.75
C LEU A 133 13.55 1.05 -8.27
N LEU A 134 12.60 0.79 -9.16
CA LEU A 134 11.37 0.07 -8.83
C LEU A 134 11.60 -1.41 -8.48
N THR A 135 12.70 -2.02 -8.92
CA THR A 135 13.05 -3.39 -8.48
C THR A 135 13.34 -3.44 -6.98
N HIS A 136 13.77 -2.33 -6.37
CA HIS A 136 14.11 -2.23 -4.96
C HIS A 136 12.92 -1.92 -4.04
N VAL A 137 11.69 -1.85 -4.55
CA VAL A 137 10.47 -1.59 -3.74
C VAL A 137 9.45 -2.74 -3.80
N ARG A 138 9.90 -3.91 -4.18
CA ARG A 138 9.07 -5.12 -4.32
C ARG A 138 8.97 -5.89 -3.00
N ALA A 139 8.12 -6.92 -3.01
CA ALA A 139 7.82 -7.74 -1.82
C ALA A 139 9.04 -8.40 -1.19
N ASP A 140 10.01 -8.83 -2.00
CA ASP A 140 11.25 -9.45 -1.54
C ASP A 140 12.07 -8.49 -0.67
N GLU A 141 12.26 -7.27 -1.12
CA GLU A 141 13.01 -6.24 -0.38
C GLU A 141 12.26 -5.77 0.89
N ILE A 142 10.92 -5.71 0.84
CA ILE A 142 10.09 -5.40 2.02
C ILE A 142 10.24 -6.48 3.09
N VAL A 143 10.32 -7.74 2.69
CA VAL A 143 10.54 -8.87 3.61
C VAL A 143 11.92 -8.78 4.26
N GLU A 144 12.96 -8.48 3.50
CA GLU A 144 14.32 -8.30 4.04
C GLU A 144 14.40 -7.11 5.02
N ASP A 145 13.66 -6.02 4.77
CA ASP A 145 13.56 -4.91 5.73
C ASP A 145 12.92 -5.34 7.04
N CYS A 146 11.86 -6.14 6.96
CA CYS A 146 11.22 -6.69 8.16
C CYS A 146 12.15 -7.62 8.92
N GLU A 147 12.93 -8.46 8.24
CA GLU A 147 13.94 -9.32 8.86
C GLU A 147 15.08 -8.52 9.53
N ASP A 148 15.53 -7.46 8.88
CA ASP A 148 16.54 -6.56 9.48
C ASP A 148 15.96 -5.87 10.72
N LEU A 149 14.71 -5.42 10.69
CA LEU A 149 14.02 -4.82 11.85
C LEU A 149 13.86 -5.84 12.98
N ARG A 150 13.38 -7.05 12.68
CA ARG A 150 13.21 -8.12 13.66
C ARG A 150 14.53 -8.42 14.39
N ARG A 151 15.60 -8.60 13.62
CA ARG A 151 16.96 -8.88 14.14
C ARG A 151 17.49 -7.72 14.97
N ALA A 152 17.32 -6.47 14.51
CA ALA A 152 17.76 -5.28 15.24
C ALA A 152 17.03 -5.11 16.59
N LEU A 153 15.75 -5.47 16.65
CA LEU A 153 14.94 -5.47 17.87
C LEU A 153 15.24 -6.67 18.79
N GLY A 154 16.01 -7.66 18.35
CA GLY A 154 16.31 -8.88 19.11
C GLY A 154 15.11 -9.82 19.25
N ILE A 155 14.15 -9.73 18.34
CA ILE A 155 12.97 -10.61 18.30
C ILE A 155 13.39 -11.92 17.61
N GLU A 156 13.14 -13.05 18.26
CA GLU A 156 13.47 -14.37 17.71
C GLU A 156 12.49 -14.77 16.62
N ARG A 157 11.20 -14.68 16.90
CA ARG A 157 10.11 -14.97 15.97
C ARG A 157 8.98 -13.96 16.17
N TRP A 158 8.22 -13.70 15.14
CA TRP A 158 7.01 -12.90 15.22
C TRP A 158 5.88 -13.46 14.35
N SER A 159 4.65 -13.06 14.67
CA SER A 159 3.51 -13.36 13.82
C SER A 159 3.41 -12.34 12.68
N LEU A 160 2.81 -12.76 11.58
CA LEU A 160 2.60 -11.94 10.38
C LEU A 160 1.10 -11.76 10.14
N LEU A 161 0.67 -10.56 9.79
CA LEU A 161 -0.65 -10.30 9.23
C LEU A 161 -0.49 -9.51 7.94
N GLY A 162 -0.83 -10.11 6.81
CA GLY A 162 -0.82 -9.45 5.50
C GLY A 162 -2.23 -9.18 4.99
N GLN A 163 -2.47 -7.96 4.53
CA GLN A 163 -3.71 -7.55 3.89
C GLN A 163 -3.45 -7.21 2.42
N SER A 164 -4.24 -7.79 1.48
CA SER A 164 -4.08 -7.57 0.03
C SER A 164 -2.65 -7.88 -0.41
N PHE A 165 -1.91 -6.94 -1.02
CA PHE A 165 -0.49 -7.10 -1.36
C PHE A 165 0.38 -7.51 -0.14
N GLY A 166 0.01 -7.12 1.06
CA GLY A 166 0.66 -7.61 2.28
C GLY A 166 0.61 -9.13 2.42
N GLY A 167 -0.43 -9.78 1.88
CA GLY A 167 -0.50 -11.26 1.79
C GLY A 167 0.57 -11.83 0.86
N PHE A 168 0.94 -11.13 -0.22
CA PHE A 168 2.06 -11.51 -1.10
C PHE A 168 3.40 -11.41 -0.35
N CYS A 169 3.57 -10.34 0.44
CA CYS A 169 4.73 -10.21 1.31
C CYS A 169 4.79 -11.36 2.35
N VAL A 170 3.65 -11.75 2.95
CA VAL A 170 3.59 -12.90 3.87
C VAL A 170 3.99 -14.19 3.17
N THR A 171 3.48 -14.43 1.95
CA THR A 171 3.84 -15.63 1.17
C THR A 171 5.33 -15.66 0.85
N ARG A 172 5.90 -14.53 0.48
CA ARG A 172 7.35 -14.38 0.27
C ARG A 172 8.13 -14.62 1.57
N TYR A 173 7.63 -14.09 2.70
CA TYR A 173 8.25 -14.25 4.01
C TYR A 173 8.32 -15.72 4.42
N LEU A 174 7.22 -16.45 4.29
CA LEU A 174 7.15 -17.89 4.57
C LEU A 174 8.09 -18.71 3.68
N SER A 175 8.35 -18.25 2.46
CA SER A 175 9.28 -18.93 1.55
C SER A 175 10.75 -18.62 1.84
N ALA A 176 11.07 -17.40 2.31
CA ALA A 176 12.44 -16.96 2.50
C ALA A 176 12.95 -17.16 3.93
N HIS A 177 12.10 -16.95 4.94
CA HIS A 177 12.44 -16.94 6.37
C HIS A 177 11.40 -17.68 7.22
N PRO A 178 11.04 -18.93 6.90
CA PRO A 178 10.00 -19.67 7.65
C PRO A 178 10.36 -19.82 9.14
N GLU A 179 11.64 -19.88 9.47
CA GLU A 179 12.14 -20.02 10.86
C GLU A 179 11.86 -18.77 11.71
N SER A 180 11.67 -17.62 11.09
CA SER A 180 11.38 -16.34 11.77
C SER A 180 9.90 -16.12 12.05
N VAL A 181 9.04 -17.01 11.55
CA VAL A 181 7.58 -16.86 11.62
C VAL A 181 6.98 -17.77 12.68
N GLU A 182 6.18 -17.19 13.59
CA GLU A 182 5.40 -17.93 14.58
C GLU A 182 4.05 -18.36 14.02
N THR A 183 3.30 -17.40 13.48
CA THR A 183 1.98 -17.62 12.87
C THR A 183 1.81 -16.63 11.72
N ALA A 184 1.14 -17.04 10.66
CA ALA A 184 0.86 -16.17 9.52
C ALA A 184 -0.64 -16.08 9.24
N PHE A 185 -1.13 -14.86 9.11
CA PHE A 185 -2.50 -14.53 8.74
C PHE A 185 -2.51 -13.79 7.40
N LEU A 186 -3.36 -14.21 6.48
CA LEU A 186 -3.52 -13.58 5.18
C LEU A 186 -4.99 -13.18 5.00
N THR A 187 -5.21 -11.93 4.63
CA THR A 187 -6.55 -11.40 4.36
C THR A 187 -6.60 -10.73 2.99
N GLY A 188 -7.42 -11.28 2.09
CA GLY A 188 -7.70 -10.69 0.78
C GLY A 188 -6.52 -10.61 -0.19
N GLY A 189 -5.47 -11.42 0.00
CA GLY A 189 -4.30 -11.39 -0.88
C GLY A 189 -3.55 -12.72 -0.91
N LEU A 190 -3.67 -13.44 -2.03
CA LEU A 190 -2.83 -14.59 -2.37
C LEU A 190 -2.32 -14.40 -3.81
N PRO A 191 -1.01 -14.55 -4.06
CA PRO A 191 -0.47 -14.43 -5.41
C PRO A 191 -0.94 -15.58 -6.30
N ALA A 192 -1.07 -15.32 -7.59
CA ALA A 192 -1.38 -16.32 -8.62
C ALA A 192 -0.11 -17.08 -9.01
N ILE A 193 0.43 -17.88 -8.09
CA ILE A 193 1.71 -18.57 -8.27
C ILE A 193 1.67 -19.47 -9.51
N GLY A 194 2.68 -19.34 -10.39
CA GLY A 194 2.82 -20.15 -11.59
C GLY A 194 1.87 -19.79 -12.73
N ARG A 195 1.20 -18.63 -12.65
CA ARG A 195 0.37 -18.09 -13.74
C ARG A 195 1.07 -16.92 -14.41
N SER A 196 0.87 -16.81 -15.73
CA SER A 196 1.33 -15.64 -16.47
C SER A 196 0.45 -14.43 -16.17
N ILE A 197 1.00 -13.23 -16.35
CA ILE A 197 0.22 -11.99 -16.23
C ILE A 197 -0.94 -11.95 -17.23
N ASP A 198 -0.78 -12.51 -18.44
CA ASP A 198 -1.81 -12.58 -19.45
C ASP A 198 -3.01 -13.45 -19.00
N GLU A 199 -2.76 -14.57 -18.30
CA GLU A 199 -3.84 -15.38 -17.70
C GLU A 199 -4.60 -14.61 -16.65
N VAL A 200 -3.91 -13.85 -15.79
CA VAL A 200 -4.54 -13.00 -14.77
C VAL A 200 -5.39 -11.92 -15.44
N TYR A 201 -4.87 -11.24 -16.46
CA TYR A 201 -5.62 -10.24 -17.21
C TYR A 201 -6.82 -10.82 -17.96
N ALA A 202 -6.70 -12.00 -18.54
CA ALA A 202 -7.83 -12.64 -19.21
C ALA A 202 -9.03 -12.82 -18.28
N LEU A 203 -8.79 -13.26 -17.03
CA LEU A 203 -9.83 -13.43 -16.02
C LEU A 203 -10.37 -12.09 -15.49
N THR A 204 -9.48 -11.13 -15.20
CA THR A 204 -9.90 -9.83 -14.65
C THR A 204 -10.64 -8.98 -15.67
N TYR A 205 -10.26 -9.02 -16.96
CA TYR A 205 -11.01 -8.34 -18.01
C TYR A 205 -12.37 -8.97 -18.28
N ALA A 206 -12.50 -10.30 -18.15
CA ALA A 206 -13.81 -10.95 -18.23
C ALA A 206 -14.72 -10.45 -17.09
N ALA A 207 -14.25 -10.50 -15.87
CA ALA A 207 -14.98 -10.00 -14.70
C ALA A 207 -15.32 -8.50 -14.83
N MET A 208 -14.41 -7.69 -15.35
CA MET A 208 -14.67 -6.27 -15.56
C MET A 208 -15.78 -6.04 -16.59
N ARG A 209 -15.83 -6.79 -17.68
CA ARG A 209 -16.94 -6.70 -18.66
C ARG A 209 -18.27 -7.00 -18.03
N ASP A 210 -18.35 -8.07 -17.22
CA ASP A 210 -19.58 -8.44 -16.50
C ASP A 210 -20.03 -7.30 -15.56
N ARG A 211 -19.10 -6.69 -14.83
CA ARG A 211 -19.40 -5.54 -13.97
C ARG A 211 -19.85 -4.31 -14.75
N CYS A 212 -19.28 -4.05 -15.93
CA CYS A 212 -19.71 -2.97 -16.81
C CYS A 212 -21.15 -3.21 -17.32
N GLU A 213 -21.48 -4.43 -17.74
CA GLU A 213 -22.85 -4.76 -18.18
C GLU A 213 -23.86 -4.67 -17.02
N GLU A 214 -23.50 -5.12 -15.82
CA GLU A 214 -24.32 -4.93 -14.62
C GLU A 214 -24.58 -3.44 -14.36
N PHE A 215 -23.55 -2.60 -14.43
CA PHE A 215 -23.65 -1.16 -14.24
C PHE A 215 -24.59 -0.50 -15.25
N TYR A 216 -24.40 -0.77 -16.55
CA TYR A 216 -25.26 -0.18 -17.58
C TYR A 216 -26.68 -0.79 -17.66
N THR A 217 -26.87 -1.99 -17.12
CA THR A 217 -28.20 -2.56 -16.91
C THR A 217 -28.93 -1.80 -15.81
N ARG A 218 -28.23 -1.48 -14.74
CA ARG A 218 -28.77 -0.75 -13.59
C ARG A 218 -29.00 0.74 -13.91
N TYR A 219 -28.11 1.35 -14.72
CA TYR A 219 -28.13 2.77 -15.08
C TYR A 219 -28.01 2.94 -16.61
N PRO A 220 -29.08 2.66 -17.38
CA PRO A 220 -28.98 2.62 -18.85
C PRO A 220 -28.50 3.93 -19.49
N GLY A 221 -28.91 5.09 -18.95
CA GLY A 221 -28.49 6.41 -19.46
C GLY A 221 -27.03 6.74 -19.28
N ASP A 222 -26.32 6.01 -18.41
CA ASP A 222 -24.89 6.27 -18.15
C ASP A 222 -23.99 5.76 -19.27
N ARG A 223 -24.46 4.86 -20.12
CA ARG A 223 -23.74 4.45 -21.33
C ARG A 223 -23.50 5.64 -22.28
N GLU A 224 -24.54 6.44 -22.48
CA GLU A 224 -24.44 7.65 -23.32
C GLU A 224 -23.63 8.74 -22.64
N ARG A 225 -23.82 8.96 -21.33
CA ARG A 225 -23.04 9.93 -20.55
C ARG A 225 -21.55 9.61 -20.56
N MET A 226 -21.19 8.34 -20.36
CA MET A 226 -19.79 7.90 -20.40
C MET A 226 -19.21 8.05 -21.81
N ALA A 227 -19.96 7.70 -22.85
CA ALA A 227 -19.50 7.87 -24.23
C ALA A 227 -19.21 9.36 -24.55
N ALA A 228 -20.13 10.26 -24.17
CA ALA A 228 -19.94 11.70 -24.35
C ALA A 228 -18.74 12.24 -23.55
N LEU A 229 -18.55 11.75 -22.31
CA LEU A 229 -17.40 12.11 -21.45
C LEU A 229 -16.08 11.65 -22.09
N MET A 230 -16.03 10.42 -22.60
CA MET A 230 -14.84 9.87 -23.30
C MET A 230 -14.50 10.66 -24.56
N GLU A 231 -15.51 11.05 -25.35
CA GLU A 231 -15.34 11.89 -26.54
C GLU A 231 -14.82 13.29 -26.17
N ALA A 232 -15.40 13.92 -25.13
CA ALA A 232 -14.92 15.21 -24.61
C ALA A 232 -13.47 15.12 -24.13
N ALA A 233 -13.09 14.03 -23.47
CA ALA A 233 -11.71 13.80 -23.05
C ALA A 233 -10.76 13.65 -24.24
N GLY A 234 -11.18 12.95 -25.29
CA GLY A 234 -10.42 12.86 -26.55
C GLY A 234 -10.17 14.22 -27.23
N ARG A 235 -11.07 15.17 -27.02
CA ARG A 235 -10.90 16.56 -27.47
C ARG A 235 -10.14 17.46 -26.46
N GLY A 236 -9.64 16.92 -25.32
CA GLY A 236 -8.93 17.67 -24.30
C GLY A 236 -9.83 18.61 -23.47
N GLN A 237 -11.15 18.38 -23.45
CA GLN A 237 -12.13 19.25 -22.81
C GLN A 237 -12.42 18.85 -21.34
N VAL A 238 -12.01 17.65 -20.92
CA VAL A 238 -12.18 17.22 -19.52
C VAL A 238 -10.97 17.66 -18.70
N ARG A 239 -11.25 18.38 -17.62
CA ARG A 239 -10.20 18.91 -16.74
C ARG A 239 -10.56 18.74 -15.28
N THR A 240 -9.54 18.58 -14.42
CA THR A 240 -9.67 18.63 -12.97
C THR A 240 -9.93 20.05 -12.48
N CYS A 241 -10.27 20.22 -11.20
CA CYS A 241 -10.40 21.57 -10.58
C CYS A 241 -9.05 22.34 -10.55
N ARG A 242 -7.92 21.64 -10.67
CA ARG A 242 -6.59 22.25 -10.79
C ARG A 242 -6.20 22.62 -12.21
N GLY A 243 -7.05 22.30 -13.20
CA GLY A 243 -6.82 22.59 -14.61
C GLY A 243 -6.11 21.47 -15.37
N ASP A 244 -5.70 20.38 -14.71
CA ASP A 244 -5.03 19.27 -15.37
C ASP A 244 -5.98 18.60 -16.37
N ALA A 245 -5.49 18.31 -17.58
CA ALA A 245 -6.25 17.57 -18.58
C ALA A 245 -6.38 16.09 -18.20
N VAL A 246 -7.57 15.54 -18.40
CA VAL A 246 -7.88 14.12 -18.19
C VAL A 246 -8.23 13.50 -19.54
N GLY A 247 -7.31 12.68 -20.06
CA GLY A 247 -7.50 11.96 -21.33
C GLY A 247 -8.34 10.69 -21.18
N PRO A 248 -8.74 10.07 -22.31
CA PRO A 248 -9.54 8.85 -22.32
C PRO A 248 -8.90 7.70 -21.55
N GLU A 249 -7.58 7.54 -21.65
CA GLU A 249 -6.83 6.48 -20.95
C GLU A 249 -7.00 6.60 -19.44
N ARG A 250 -6.90 7.82 -18.92
CA ARG A 250 -7.06 8.08 -17.48
C ARG A 250 -8.52 7.89 -17.05
N LEU A 251 -9.51 8.29 -17.88
CA LEU A 251 -10.93 8.08 -17.58
C LEU A 251 -11.33 6.60 -17.50
N ARG A 252 -10.68 5.71 -18.25
CA ARG A 252 -10.90 4.25 -18.11
C ARG A 252 -10.67 3.77 -16.68
N GLY A 253 -9.83 4.46 -15.93
CA GLY A 253 -9.60 4.19 -14.51
C GLY A 253 -10.85 4.29 -13.63
N LEU A 254 -11.91 5.01 -14.06
CA LEU A 254 -13.20 5.03 -13.37
C LEU A 254 -13.81 3.63 -13.21
N GLY A 255 -13.46 2.69 -14.08
CA GLY A 255 -13.85 1.29 -13.96
C GLY A 255 -13.45 0.64 -12.63
N ALA A 256 -12.41 1.13 -11.97
CA ALA A 256 -12.02 0.66 -10.63
C ALA A 256 -13.14 0.82 -9.58
N MET A 257 -14.03 1.80 -9.76
CA MET A 257 -15.18 2.00 -8.88
C MET A 257 -16.17 0.82 -8.95
N LEU A 258 -16.25 0.10 -10.07
CA LEU A 258 -17.15 -1.04 -10.24
C LEU A 258 -16.74 -2.25 -9.38
N GLY A 259 -15.50 -2.28 -8.89
CA GLY A 259 -14.96 -3.33 -8.03
C GLY A 259 -15.13 -3.10 -6.52
N VAL A 260 -15.68 -1.95 -6.09
CA VAL A 260 -15.80 -1.61 -4.67
C VAL A 260 -17.27 -1.46 -4.23
N SER A 261 -17.53 -1.69 -2.95
CA SER A 261 -18.88 -1.55 -2.39
C SER A 261 -19.45 -0.14 -2.59
N GLY A 262 -20.67 -0.03 -3.14
CA GLY A 262 -21.34 1.23 -3.46
C GLY A 262 -20.66 2.02 -4.59
N GLY A 263 -19.67 1.44 -5.29
CA GLY A 263 -18.94 2.14 -6.33
C GLY A 263 -19.76 2.41 -7.58
N MET A 264 -20.69 1.51 -7.94
CA MET A 264 -21.61 1.73 -9.07
C MET A 264 -22.50 2.95 -8.84
N ASP A 265 -23.07 3.09 -7.63
CA ASP A 265 -23.93 4.22 -7.30
C ASP A 265 -23.14 5.54 -7.32
N ARG A 266 -21.92 5.52 -6.78
CA ARG A 266 -21.04 6.70 -6.79
C ARG A 266 -20.63 7.09 -8.22
N LEU A 267 -20.34 6.12 -9.09
CA LEU A 267 -20.03 6.39 -10.49
C LEU A 267 -21.24 7.00 -11.20
N HIS A 268 -22.46 6.44 -10.99
CA HIS A 268 -23.69 6.99 -11.50
C HIS A 268 -23.86 8.45 -11.09
N HIS A 269 -23.76 8.76 -9.80
CA HIS A 269 -23.92 10.13 -9.31
C HIS A 269 -22.82 11.10 -9.80
N LEU A 270 -21.62 10.60 -10.11
CA LEU A 270 -20.61 11.41 -10.78
C LEU A 270 -21.03 11.74 -12.21
N LEU A 271 -21.54 10.74 -12.96
CA LEU A 271 -21.95 10.90 -14.37
C LEU A 271 -23.22 11.71 -14.57
N GLU A 272 -24.06 11.89 -13.53
CA GLU A 272 -25.21 12.79 -13.57
C GLU A 272 -24.82 14.27 -13.65
N ARG A 273 -23.60 14.61 -13.27
CA ARG A 273 -23.13 16.00 -13.21
C ARG A 273 -22.62 16.46 -14.56
N ASP A 274 -22.82 17.76 -14.83
CA ASP A 274 -22.18 18.40 -15.97
C ASP A 274 -20.65 18.32 -15.85
N PRO A 275 -19.93 17.75 -16.83
CA PRO A 275 -18.47 17.67 -16.81
C PRO A 275 -17.75 19.03 -16.74
N GLN A 276 -18.43 20.13 -17.07
CA GLN A 276 -17.90 21.48 -16.95
C GLN A 276 -18.15 22.11 -15.57
N SER A 277 -18.98 21.49 -14.72
CA SER A 277 -19.25 22.00 -13.39
C SER A 277 -18.02 21.90 -12.47
N GLY A 278 -17.93 22.83 -11.52
CA GLY A 278 -16.88 22.80 -10.49
C GLY A 278 -16.96 21.54 -9.64
N ALA A 279 -18.18 21.07 -9.33
CA ALA A 279 -18.38 19.84 -8.55
C ALA A 279 -17.80 18.61 -9.26
N PHE A 280 -18.16 18.40 -10.55
CA PHE A 280 -17.59 17.29 -11.32
C PHE A 280 -16.05 17.34 -11.36
N ARG A 281 -15.50 18.51 -11.66
CA ARG A 281 -14.04 18.72 -11.79
C ARG A 281 -13.28 18.46 -10.49
N CYS A 282 -13.91 18.70 -9.34
CA CYS A 282 -13.30 18.42 -8.03
C CYS A 282 -13.46 16.95 -7.63
N ASP A 283 -14.58 16.32 -7.93
CA ASP A 283 -14.85 14.93 -7.55
C ASP A 283 -14.16 13.91 -8.48
N LEU A 284 -13.93 14.29 -9.75
CA LEU A 284 -13.29 13.39 -10.72
C LEU A 284 -11.92 12.86 -10.27
N PRO A 285 -10.98 13.67 -9.75
CA PRO A 285 -9.69 13.17 -9.25
C PRO A 285 -9.82 12.14 -8.12
N GLU A 286 -10.83 12.28 -7.26
CA GLU A 286 -11.07 11.35 -6.15
C GLU A 286 -11.68 10.03 -6.62
N ALA A 287 -12.44 10.07 -7.71
CA ALA A 287 -13.01 8.89 -8.34
C ALA A 287 -12.00 8.08 -9.16
N LEU A 288 -10.94 8.73 -9.63
CA LEU A 288 -9.89 8.10 -10.44
C LEU A 288 -8.87 7.38 -9.53
N PRO A 289 -8.44 6.16 -9.89
CA PRO A 289 -7.32 5.52 -9.22
C PRO A 289 -6.01 6.29 -9.48
N PHE A 290 -5.00 6.01 -8.69
CA PHE A 290 -3.65 6.58 -8.87
C PHE A 290 -3.62 8.11 -8.76
N GLY A 291 -4.26 8.65 -7.74
CA GLY A 291 -4.40 10.10 -7.49
C GLY A 291 -3.11 10.85 -7.12
N GLY A 292 -1.95 10.22 -7.19
CA GLY A 292 -0.65 10.84 -6.95
C GLY A 292 -0.14 10.75 -5.50
N ARG A 293 -0.98 10.39 -4.54
CA ARG A 293 -0.54 10.20 -3.15
C ARG A 293 0.38 8.98 -2.98
N ASN A 294 0.11 7.91 -3.73
CA ASN A 294 0.90 6.67 -3.72
C ASN A 294 1.36 6.36 -5.16
N PRO A 295 2.36 7.07 -5.69
CA PRO A 295 2.79 6.88 -7.09
C PRO A 295 3.34 5.47 -7.35
N LEU A 296 3.92 4.82 -6.35
CA LEU A 296 4.40 3.44 -6.46
C LEU A 296 3.26 2.46 -6.77
N TYR A 297 2.04 2.71 -6.31
CA TYR A 297 0.90 1.84 -6.60
C TYR A 297 0.67 1.66 -8.11
N ALA A 298 0.71 2.76 -8.86
CA ALA A 298 0.49 2.72 -10.31
C ALA A 298 1.58 1.93 -11.06
N VAL A 299 2.84 2.04 -10.62
CA VAL A 299 3.99 1.52 -11.37
C VAL A 299 4.42 0.11 -10.94
N VAL A 300 4.16 -0.30 -9.70
CA VAL A 300 4.54 -1.65 -9.22
C VAL A 300 3.36 -2.61 -9.10
N HIS A 301 2.13 -2.14 -9.33
CA HIS A 301 0.92 -2.96 -9.20
C HIS A 301 0.93 -4.19 -10.11
N GLU A 302 1.28 -4.02 -11.39
CA GLU A 302 1.34 -5.15 -12.34
C GLU A 302 2.39 -6.18 -11.93
N SER A 303 3.55 -5.75 -11.46
CA SER A 303 4.63 -6.65 -11.04
C SER A 303 4.28 -7.53 -9.83
N CYS A 304 3.16 -7.28 -9.16
CA CYS A 304 2.65 -8.16 -8.11
C CYS A 304 2.05 -9.47 -8.67
N TRP A 305 1.66 -9.46 -9.94
CA TRP A 305 0.98 -10.58 -10.61
C TRP A 305 1.91 -11.35 -11.56
N ALA A 306 3.09 -10.82 -11.84
CA ALA A 306 4.08 -11.38 -12.76
C ALA A 306 5.13 -12.25 -12.04
#